data_abb5f34eca3c3a26fee37ef1ef332053
#
_entry.id   abb5f34eca3c3a26fee37ef1ef332053
#
_cell.length_a   1.000
_cell.length_b   1.000
_cell.length_c   1.000
_cell.angle_alpha   90.00
_cell.angle_beta   90.00
_cell.angle_gamma   90.00
#
_symmetry.space_group_name_H-M   'P 1'
#
loop_
_entity.id
_entity.type
_entity.pdbx_description
1 polymer ?
#
loop_
_entity_poly.entity_id
_entity_poly.type
_entity_poly.pdbx_seq_one_letter_code
_entity_poly.pdbx_strand_id
1 'polypeptide(L)'
;PCTDPIPSDLLAANCVPQGFMVPTGWAIVCDYYQNVDSGKFVPWSKRVAYNEDRATDAVEEGRFGTTSYSLFPSYQGRTMVSPWHDIPLRSGSHYNFITEIPMYTSAKMEVSKEKYRNPIMQDTNKDGSPRYYTYGVPFFNYGLLPQTWEDPALKSAEGYGGDNDPLDVIEVGDGPLPMGSTTP
;
A
#
# COMPACT_ATOMS: atom_id res chain seq x y z
N PRO A 1 -6.20 5.22 -2.61
CA PRO A 1 -6.77 5.97 -3.72
C PRO A 1 -7.96 6.75 -3.21
N CYS A 2 -8.25 7.89 -3.84
CA CYS A 2 -9.52 8.57 -3.67
C CYS A 2 -10.61 7.71 -4.34
N THR A 3 -11.03 6.63 -3.71
CA THR A 3 -11.98 5.67 -4.29
C THR A 3 -13.43 6.12 -4.14
N ASP A 4 -13.72 7.00 -3.18
CA ASP A 4 -15.01 7.66 -3.12
C ASP A 4 -14.97 8.98 -3.90
N PRO A 5 -16.10 9.41 -4.49
CA PRO A 5 -16.14 10.69 -5.18
C PRO A 5 -15.76 11.78 -4.19
N ILE A 6 -14.53 12.27 -4.32
CA ILE A 6 -14.07 13.40 -3.56
C ILE A 6 -15.05 14.54 -3.83
N PRO A 7 -15.61 15.18 -2.81
CA PRO A 7 -16.46 16.35 -2.99
C PRO A 7 -15.77 17.34 -3.92
N SER A 8 -16.51 17.90 -4.88
CA SER A 8 -15.96 18.76 -5.94
C SER A 8 -15.19 19.98 -5.44
N ASP A 9 -15.52 20.44 -4.24
CA ASP A 9 -14.84 21.51 -3.53
C ASP A 9 -13.46 21.08 -2.96
N LEU A 10 -13.28 19.79 -2.70
CA LEU A 10 -12.00 19.22 -2.28
C LEU A 10 -11.13 18.81 -3.47
N LEU A 11 -11.75 18.39 -4.59
CA LEU A 11 -11.04 18.10 -5.84
C LEU A 11 -10.27 19.31 -6.39
N ALA A 12 -10.87 20.48 -6.31
CA ALA A 12 -10.25 21.72 -6.83
C ALA A 12 -9.05 22.20 -6.00
N ALA A 13 -8.96 21.82 -4.73
CA ALA A 13 -7.98 22.38 -3.80
C ALA A 13 -6.87 21.40 -3.39
N ASN A 14 -7.07 20.08 -3.49
CA ASN A 14 -6.35 19.19 -2.57
C ASN A 14 -6.02 17.79 -3.07
N CYS A 15 -6.54 17.36 -4.20
CA CYS A 15 -6.02 16.22 -4.94
C CYS A 15 -5.19 16.73 -6.12
N VAL A 16 -4.20 17.54 -5.82
CA VAL A 16 -3.18 17.84 -6.80
C VAL A 16 -2.24 16.64 -6.79
N PRO A 17 -2.03 15.99 -7.94
CA PRO A 17 -0.89 15.08 -8.07
C PRO A 17 0.34 15.91 -7.73
N GLN A 18 0.91 15.68 -6.56
CA GLN A 18 2.15 16.34 -6.18
C GLN A 18 3.24 15.76 -7.06
N GLY A 19 3.44 16.41 -8.23
CA GLY A 19 4.68 16.49 -8.94
C GLY A 19 5.50 15.22 -9.20
N PHE A 20 4.96 14.04 -8.96
CA PHE A 20 5.61 12.79 -9.28
C PHE A 20 5.00 12.21 -10.54
N MET A 21 5.47 12.70 -11.67
CA MET A 21 5.23 12.01 -12.93
C MET A 21 6.17 10.80 -12.97
N VAL A 22 5.68 9.66 -12.55
CA VAL A 22 6.21 8.40 -13.05
C VAL A 22 5.94 8.41 -14.55
N PRO A 23 6.94 8.14 -15.38
CA PRO A 23 6.74 8.14 -16.84
C PRO A 23 5.58 7.20 -17.17
N THR A 24 4.62 7.69 -17.96
CA THR A 24 3.49 6.93 -18.47
C THR A 24 2.40 6.52 -17.48
N GLY A 25 1.69 7.51 -16.94
CA GLY A 25 0.29 7.27 -16.52
C GLY A 25 0.04 6.57 -15.17
N TRP A 26 0.99 6.60 -14.24
CA TRP A 26 1.04 5.54 -13.26
C TRP A 26 0.85 5.88 -11.80
N ALA A 27 1.28 6.98 -11.29
CA ALA A 27 1.17 7.21 -9.86
C ALA A 27 0.55 8.55 -9.54
N ILE A 28 -0.49 8.54 -8.75
CA ILE A 28 -1.09 9.72 -8.15
C ILE A 28 -0.78 9.72 -6.66
N VAL A 29 -0.21 10.81 -6.18
CA VAL A 29 -0.03 11.05 -4.76
C VAL A 29 -1.18 11.91 -4.27
N CYS A 30 -1.97 11.41 -3.32
CA CYS A 30 -3.05 12.15 -2.71
C CYS A 30 -2.63 12.80 -1.39
N ASP A 31 -2.86 14.11 -1.24
CA ASP A 31 -2.60 14.86 -0.01
C ASP A 31 -3.66 14.66 1.08
N TYR A 32 -4.67 13.85 0.80
CA TYR A 32 -5.81 13.63 1.69
C TYR A 32 -6.16 12.16 1.80
N TYR A 33 -6.65 11.79 2.95
CA TYR A 33 -7.35 10.52 3.11
C TYR A 33 -8.67 10.73 3.85
N GLN A 34 -9.61 9.86 3.61
CA GLN A 34 -10.87 9.89 4.31
C GLN A 34 -10.73 9.25 5.68
N ASN A 35 -11.09 9.99 6.72
CA ASN A 35 -11.30 9.40 8.03
C ASN A 35 -12.62 8.64 8.01
N VAL A 36 -12.58 7.32 8.07
CA VAL A 36 -13.75 6.44 7.89
C VAL A 36 -14.77 6.62 9.02
N ASP A 37 -14.31 6.91 10.23
CA ASP A 37 -15.20 7.07 11.39
C ASP A 37 -16.04 8.35 11.33
N SER A 38 -15.51 9.39 10.73
CA SER A 38 -16.17 10.70 10.63
C SER A 38 -16.62 11.07 9.21
N GLY A 39 -16.23 10.31 8.20
CA GLY A 39 -16.44 10.64 6.79
C GLY A 39 -15.68 11.90 6.33
N LYS A 40 -14.82 12.47 7.16
CA LYS A 40 -14.09 13.71 6.88
C LYS A 40 -12.75 13.44 6.22
N PHE A 41 -12.43 14.23 5.23
CA PHE A 41 -11.09 14.26 4.64
C PHE A 41 -10.13 15.03 5.56
N VAL A 42 -8.96 14.45 5.81
CA VAL A 42 -7.93 15.03 6.67
C VAL A 42 -6.70 15.30 5.81
N PRO A 43 -6.15 16.54 5.83
CA PRO A 43 -4.91 16.83 5.13
C PRO A 43 -3.79 15.91 5.57
N TRP A 44 -2.96 15.46 4.62
CA TRP A 44 -1.80 14.62 4.87
C TRP A 44 -0.90 15.19 5.97
N SER A 45 -0.66 16.48 5.96
CA SER A 45 0.15 17.18 6.96
C SER A 45 -0.39 17.14 8.40
N LYS A 46 -1.65 16.70 8.61
CA LYS A 46 -2.26 16.55 9.94
C LYS A 46 -2.27 15.11 10.43
N ARG A 47 -1.71 14.19 9.67
CA ARG A 47 -1.54 12.82 10.13
C ARG A 47 -0.48 12.74 11.21
N VAL A 48 -0.53 11.68 11.99
CA VAL A 48 0.55 11.34 12.92
C VAL A 48 1.83 11.22 12.10
N ALA A 49 2.84 12.00 12.45
CA ALA A 49 4.12 11.95 11.77
C ALA A 49 4.66 10.51 11.85
N TYR A 50 4.82 9.90 10.68
CA TYR A 50 5.50 8.63 10.57
C TYR A 50 6.94 8.81 11.04
N ASN A 51 7.36 7.99 11.98
CA ASN A 51 8.74 7.99 12.47
C ASN A 51 9.37 6.66 12.04
N GLU A 52 10.29 6.72 11.11
CA GLU A 52 10.98 5.57 10.52
C GLU A 52 11.68 4.69 11.55
N ASP A 53 12.22 5.28 12.63
CA ASP A 53 12.90 4.56 13.71
C ASP A 53 11.97 3.63 14.53
N ARG A 54 10.67 3.65 14.28
CA ARG A 54 9.66 2.98 15.11
C ARG A 54 8.61 2.18 14.34
N ALA A 55 8.78 2.02 13.04
CA ALA A 55 7.79 1.43 12.14
C ALA A 55 7.88 -0.09 11.99
N THR A 56 8.51 -0.77 12.94
CA THR A 56 8.73 -2.23 12.85
C THR A 56 7.65 -3.05 13.52
N ASP A 57 6.71 -2.43 14.21
CA ASP A 57 5.64 -3.14 14.88
C ASP A 57 4.45 -3.33 13.93
N ALA A 58 3.87 -4.50 13.95
CA ALA A 58 2.64 -4.80 13.24
C ALA A 58 1.56 -5.31 14.19
N VAL A 59 0.30 -5.01 13.88
CA VAL A 59 -0.86 -5.63 14.52
C VAL A 59 -1.43 -6.65 13.55
N GLU A 60 -1.49 -7.89 14.00
CA GLU A 60 -2.05 -8.99 13.22
C GLU A 60 -3.43 -9.37 13.75
N GLU A 61 -4.37 -9.56 12.84
CA GLU A 61 -5.71 -10.06 13.11
C GLU A 61 -5.97 -11.31 12.26
N GLY A 62 -6.72 -12.25 12.82
CA GLY A 62 -7.02 -13.52 12.16
C GLY A 62 -5.84 -14.49 12.15
N ARG A 63 -6.03 -15.61 11.44
CA ARG A 63 -5.02 -16.68 11.36
C ARG A 63 -4.27 -16.58 10.04
N PHE A 64 -2.95 -16.53 10.09
CA PHE A 64 -2.10 -16.58 8.89
C PHE A 64 -2.42 -17.78 8.01
N GLY A 65 -2.42 -17.57 6.69
CA GLY A 65 -2.79 -18.60 5.71
C GLY A 65 -4.30 -18.78 5.52
N THR A 66 -5.10 -17.88 6.07
CA THR A 66 -6.55 -17.82 5.84
C THR A 66 -6.96 -16.45 5.30
N THR A 67 -8.12 -16.40 4.67
CA THR A 67 -8.70 -15.14 4.12
C THR A 67 -9.14 -14.15 5.19
N SER A 68 -9.14 -14.55 6.47
CA SER A 68 -9.43 -13.66 7.59
C SER A 68 -8.17 -12.96 8.14
N TYR A 69 -6.99 -13.35 7.67
CA TYR A 69 -5.75 -12.73 8.12
C TYR A 69 -5.61 -11.29 7.59
N SER A 70 -5.22 -10.40 8.47
CA SER A 70 -4.93 -9.00 8.18
C SER A 70 -3.73 -8.55 8.99
N LEU A 71 -2.77 -7.90 8.35
CA LEU A 71 -1.62 -7.28 9.00
C LEU A 71 -1.69 -5.77 8.80
N PHE A 72 -1.65 -5.03 9.90
CA PHE A 72 -1.59 -3.57 9.92
C PHE A 72 -0.22 -3.14 10.39
N PRO A 73 0.57 -2.44 9.59
CA PRO A 73 1.72 -1.72 10.12
C PRO A 73 1.27 -0.83 11.27
N SER A 74 2.06 -0.73 12.32
CA SER A 74 1.66 0.05 13.48
C SER A 74 2.75 1.01 13.92
N TYR A 75 2.30 2.14 14.45
CA TYR A 75 3.17 3.08 15.13
C TYR A 75 3.19 2.75 16.63
N GLN A 76 4.37 2.40 17.14
CA GLN A 76 4.58 2.00 18.54
C GLN A 76 3.70 0.82 19.01
N GLY A 77 3.35 -0.12 18.12
CA GLY A 77 2.54 -1.29 18.43
C GLY A 77 1.09 -1.00 18.85
N ARG A 78 0.64 0.24 18.69
CA ARG A 78 -0.70 0.67 19.16
C ARG A 78 -1.55 1.37 18.11
N THR A 79 -0.93 2.14 17.24
CA THR A 79 -1.66 2.91 16.24
C THR A 79 -1.48 2.25 14.88
N MET A 80 -2.49 1.56 14.39
CA MET A 80 -2.52 1.01 13.04
C MET A 80 -2.41 2.14 12.03
N VAL A 81 -1.58 1.98 11.03
CA VAL A 81 -1.40 2.91 9.91
C VAL A 81 -1.69 2.21 8.59
N SER A 82 -2.18 2.95 7.62
CA SER A 82 -2.33 2.43 6.27
C SER A 82 -0.96 2.33 5.60
N PRO A 83 -0.52 1.14 5.17
CA PRO A 83 0.72 1.00 4.40
C PRO A 83 0.66 1.78 3.09
N TRP A 84 -0.52 1.98 2.53
CA TRP A 84 -0.72 2.70 1.29
C TRP A 84 -0.69 4.22 1.47
N HIS A 85 -1.40 4.75 2.51
CA HIS A 85 -1.69 6.18 2.60
C HIS A 85 -0.96 6.90 3.72
N ASP A 86 -0.62 6.22 4.82
CA ASP A 86 -0.06 6.87 6.00
C ASP A 86 1.47 6.89 6.00
N ILE A 87 2.11 5.95 5.33
CA ILE A 87 3.56 5.89 5.17
C ILE A 87 3.96 6.82 4.03
N PRO A 88 4.94 7.71 4.20
CA PRO A 88 5.35 8.61 3.14
C PRO A 88 6.04 7.86 2.00
N LEU A 89 5.85 8.33 0.76
CA LEU A 89 6.54 7.79 -0.41
C LEU A 89 8.06 7.93 -0.29
N ARG A 90 8.52 8.99 0.37
CA ARG A 90 9.95 9.31 0.45
C ARG A 90 10.44 9.40 1.88
N SER A 91 11.66 8.91 2.06
CA SER A 91 12.49 9.09 3.24
C SER A 91 13.81 9.74 2.79
N GLY A 92 13.94 11.05 3.01
CA GLY A 92 15.07 11.81 2.51
C GLY A 92 15.23 11.69 0.98
N SER A 93 16.35 11.14 0.53
CA SER A 93 16.63 10.89 -0.90
C SER A 93 16.14 9.53 -1.41
N HIS A 94 15.64 8.67 -0.55
CA HIS A 94 15.19 7.31 -0.88
C HIS A 94 13.67 7.24 -1.02
N TYR A 95 13.19 6.16 -1.61
CA TYR A 95 11.78 5.78 -1.61
C TYR A 95 11.54 4.74 -0.53
N ASN A 96 10.42 4.85 0.18
CA ASN A 96 9.99 3.80 1.09
C ASN A 96 9.37 2.65 0.30
N PHE A 97 9.77 1.44 0.61
CA PHE A 97 9.23 0.19 0.13
C PHE A 97 8.50 -0.52 1.27
N ILE A 98 7.29 -0.99 1.02
CA ILE A 98 6.50 -1.76 1.99
C ILE A 98 6.46 -3.21 1.55
N THR A 99 6.96 -4.10 2.39
CA THR A 99 6.99 -5.54 2.08
C THR A 99 5.61 -6.16 2.26
N GLU A 100 5.06 -6.75 1.21
CA GLU A 100 3.84 -7.56 1.26
C GLU A 100 4.17 -9.05 1.32
N ILE A 101 5.13 -9.48 0.51
CA ILE A 101 5.50 -10.88 0.36
C ILE A 101 7.00 -11.01 0.64
N PRO A 102 7.38 -11.50 1.82
CA PRO A 102 8.77 -11.79 2.13
C PRO A 102 9.39 -12.79 1.16
N MET A 103 10.67 -12.63 0.86
CA MET A 103 11.47 -13.60 0.11
C MET A 103 11.29 -15.01 0.68
N TYR A 104 11.21 -16.00 -0.20
CA TYR A 104 11.02 -17.42 0.11
C TYR A 104 9.65 -17.78 0.73
N THR A 105 8.65 -16.92 0.61
CA THR A 105 7.28 -17.25 1.01
C THR A 105 6.38 -17.44 -0.22
N SER A 106 5.36 -18.29 -0.10
CA SER A 106 4.46 -18.60 -1.24
C SER A 106 3.08 -17.95 -1.12
N ALA A 107 2.70 -17.46 0.05
CA ALA A 107 1.42 -16.80 0.23
C ALA A 107 1.37 -15.49 -0.57
N LYS A 108 0.38 -15.34 -1.45
CA LYS A 108 0.15 -14.07 -2.14
C LYS A 108 -0.55 -13.13 -1.18
N MET A 109 0.19 -12.14 -0.71
CA MET A 109 -0.30 -11.11 0.18
C MET A 109 -0.41 -9.81 -0.59
N GLU A 110 -1.47 -9.05 -0.35
CA GLU A 110 -1.73 -7.76 -1.02
C GLU A 110 -2.32 -6.75 -0.04
N VAL A 111 -2.03 -5.48 -0.26
CA VAL A 111 -2.71 -4.40 0.43
C VAL A 111 -4.18 -4.38 0.04
N SER A 112 -5.07 -4.30 1.03
CA SER A 112 -6.51 -4.26 0.76
C SER A 112 -6.94 -2.89 0.25
N LYS A 113 -7.65 -2.86 -0.89
CA LYS A 113 -8.24 -1.64 -1.46
C LYS A 113 -9.47 -1.16 -0.68
N GLU A 114 -10.18 -2.07 -0.05
CA GLU A 114 -11.52 -1.84 0.50
C GLU A 114 -11.55 -1.75 2.02
N LYS A 115 -10.60 -2.42 2.70
CA LYS A 115 -10.62 -2.45 4.16
C LYS A 115 -10.07 -1.16 4.76
N TYR A 116 -10.66 -0.76 5.87
CA TYR A 116 -10.17 0.36 6.66
C TYR A 116 -8.69 0.21 6.97
N ARG A 117 -7.91 1.28 6.75
CA ARG A 117 -6.46 1.34 6.87
C ARG A 117 -5.68 0.39 5.97
N ASN A 118 -6.31 -0.14 4.94
CA ASN A 118 -5.66 -0.92 3.88
C ASN A 118 -4.68 -1.96 4.43
N PRO A 119 -5.11 -2.91 5.29
CA PRO A 119 -4.21 -3.93 5.81
C PRO A 119 -3.67 -4.80 4.68
N ILE A 120 -2.48 -5.37 4.91
CA ILE A 120 -1.96 -6.45 4.06
C ILE A 120 -2.75 -7.72 4.39
N MET A 121 -3.36 -8.32 3.37
CA MET A 121 -4.26 -9.46 3.50
C MET A 121 -3.88 -10.59 2.57
N GLN A 122 -4.34 -11.81 2.89
CA GLN A 122 -4.23 -12.94 1.99
C GLN A 122 -5.13 -12.73 0.77
N ASP A 123 -4.53 -12.72 -0.43
CA ASP A 123 -5.25 -12.73 -1.69
C ASP A 123 -6.00 -14.05 -1.90
N THR A 124 -7.05 -14.03 -2.72
CA THR A 124 -7.94 -15.16 -2.93
C THR A 124 -8.04 -15.56 -4.39
N ASN A 125 -8.16 -16.85 -4.62
CA ASN A 125 -8.57 -17.40 -5.89
C ASN A 125 -10.05 -17.07 -6.18
N LYS A 126 -10.50 -17.30 -7.40
CA LYS A 126 -11.90 -17.08 -7.81
C LYS A 126 -12.94 -17.88 -7.00
N ASP A 127 -12.52 -18.99 -6.40
CA ASP A 127 -13.35 -19.84 -5.54
C ASP A 127 -13.34 -19.40 -4.05
N GLY A 128 -12.64 -18.30 -3.74
CA GLY A 128 -12.52 -17.78 -2.37
C GLY A 128 -11.45 -18.46 -1.52
N SER A 129 -10.73 -19.44 -2.05
CA SER A 129 -9.61 -20.08 -1.33
C SER A 129 -8.38 -19.15 -1.29
N PRO A 130 -7.51 -19.26 -0.26
CA PRO A 130 -6.28 -18.50 -0.20
C PRO A 130 -5.39 -18.78 -1.43
N ARG A 131 -4.84 -17.71 -2.00
CA ARG A 131 -3.98 -17.78 -3.18
C ARG A 131 -2.52 -17.92 -2.77
N TYR A 132 -1.82 -18.82 -3.45
CA TYR A 132 -0.39 -19.07 -3.28
C TYR A 132 0.30 -19.11 -4.64
N TYR A 133 1.58 -18.76 -4.66
CA TYR A 133 2.40 -19.01 -5.85
C TYR A 133 2.56 -20.50 -6.10
N THR A 134 2.31 -20.93 -7.34
CA THR A 134 2.36 -22.34 -7.75
C THR A 134 3.63 -22.69 -8.52
N TYR A 135 4.43 -21.70 -8.90
CA TYR A 135 5.68 -21.88 -9.66
C TYR A 135 6.94 -21.89 -8.77
N GLY A 136 6.79 -21.88 -7.47
CA GLY A 136 7.84 -21.83 -6.48
C GLY A 136 7.75 -20.61 -5.58
N VAL A 137 8.73 -20.44 -4.69
CA VAL A 137 8.82 -19.28 -3.82
C VAL A 137 9.69 -18.21 -4.47
N PRO A 138 9.29 -16.92 -4.40
CA PRO A 138 10.11 -15.83 -4.91
C PRO A 138 11.46 -15.76 -4.18
N PHE A 139 12.52 -15.44 -4.92
CA PHE A 139 13.87 -15.18 -4.37
C PHE A 139 14.11 -13.68 -4.13
N PHE A 140 13.04 -12.91 -4.06
CA PHE A 140 13.01 -11.47 -3.84
C PHE A 140 11.89 -11.13 -2.85
N ASN A 141 11.97 -9.98 -2.23
CA ASN A 141 10.86 -9.39 -1.51
C ASN A 141 9.96 -8.65 -2.50
N TYR A 142 8.65 -8.80 -2.36
CA TYR A 142 7.68 -8.12 -3.21
C TYR A 142 6.81 -7.23 -2.35
N GLY A 143 6.41 -6.09 -2.89
CA GLY A 143 5.55 -5.16 -2.21
C GLY A 143 5.30 -3.91 -3.02
N LEU A 144 5.02 -2.82 -2.33
CA LEU A 144 4.51 -1.60 -2.92
C LEU A 144 5.34 -0.35 -2.57
N LEU A 145 5.21 0.68 -3.40
CA LEU A 145 5.53 2.05 -3.03
C LEU A 145 4.30 2.72 -2.43
N PRO A 146 4.39 3.21 -1.17
CA PRO A 146 3.27 3.91 -0.55
C PRO A 146 2.93 5.21 -1.30
N GLN A 147 1.68 5.67 -1.17
CA GLN A 147 1.17 6.89 -1.79
C GLN A 147 1.28 6.94 -3.33
N THR A 148 1.34 5.78 -3.97
CA THR A 148 1.25 5.64 -5.42
C THR A 148 -0.05 4.95 -5.81
N TRP A 149 -0.49 5.14 -7.05
CA TRP A 149 -1.70 4.52 -7.57
C TRP A 149 -1.61 4.31 -9.07
N GLU A 150 -1.85 3.09 -9.49
CA GLU A 150 -1.95 2.72 -10.89
C GLU A 150 -3.39 2.94 -11.39
N ASP A 151 -3.61 4.11 -12.00
CA ASP A 151 -4.94 4.53 -12.45
C ASP A 151 -5.42 3.68 -13.65
N PRO A 152 -6.50 2.90 -13.51
CA PRO A 152 -7.04 2.11 -14.62
C PRO A 152 -7.63 2.96 -15.76
N ALA A 153 -7.94 4.22 -15.50
CA ALA A 153 -8.44 5.14 -16.53
C ALA A 153 -7.34 5.67 -17.44
N LEU A 154 -6.09 5.69 -16.95
CA LEU A 154 -4.94 6.11 -17.75
C LEU A 154 -4.38 4.93 -18.53
N LYS A 155 -4.15 5.14 -19.82
CA LYS A 155 -3.59 4.13 -20.70
C LYS A 155 -2.18 4.50 -21.12
N SER A 156 -1.27 3.51 -21.13
CA SER A 156 0.04 3.66 -21.75
C SER A 156 -0.10 3.83 -23.28
N ALA A 157 1.00 4.15 -23.95
CA ALA A 157 1.03 4.23 -25.41
C ALA A 157 0.66 2.89 -26.08
N GLU A 158 0.92 1.77 -25.41
CA GLU A 158 0.62 0.42 -25.86
C GLU A 158 -0.82 -0.03 -25.47
N GLY A 159 -1.60 0.82 -24.79
CA GLY A 159 -2.98 0.58 -24.42
C GLY A 159 -3.19 -0.13 -23.07
N TYR A 160 -2.14 -0.37 -22.28
CA TYR A 160 -2.24 -0.94 -20.92
C TYR A 160 -2.73 0.09 -19.93
N GLY A 161 -3.64 -0.30 -19.05
CA GLY A 161 -4.10 0.51 -17.92
C GLY A 161 -3.54 0.01 -16.62
N GLY A 162 -3.59 0.84 -15.58
CA GLY A 162 -3.33 0.43 -14.21
C GLY A 162 -4.39 -0.55 -13.70
N ASP A 163 -4.08 -1.24 -12.62
CA ASP A 163 -4.94 -2.27 -12.01
C ASP A 163 -5.65 -1.81 -10.73
N ASN A 164 -5.55 -0.50 -10.46
CA ASN A 164 -6.13 0.13 -9.26
C ASN A 164 -5.39 -0.23 -7.96
N ASP A 165 -4.11 -0.55 -8.04
CA ASP A 165 -3.22 -0.83 -6.91
C ASP A 165 -2.14 0.23 -6.74
N PRO A 166 -1.41 0.26 -5.60
CA PRO A 166 -0.14 0.95 -5.52
C PRO A 166 0.86 0.37 -6.53
N LEU A 167 1.88 1.14 -6.84
CA LEU A 167 2.96 0.68 -7.73
C LEU A 167 3.72 -0.49 -7.10
N ASP A 168 3.76 -1.60 -7.81
CA ASP A 168 4.49 -2.80 -7.42
C ASP A 168 6.01 -2.63 -7.50
N VAL A 169 6.72 -3.20 -6.53
CA VAL A 169 8.19 -3.18 -6.47
C VAL A 169 8.74 -4.54 -6.06
N ILE A 170 9.82 -4.91 -6.71
CA ILE A 170 10.67 -6.05 -6.35
C ILE A 170 11.94 -5.52 -5.68
N GLU A 171 12.18 -5.94 -4.45
CA GLU A 171 13.41 -5.69 -3.72
C GLU A 171 14.29 -6.94 -3.77
N VAL A 172 15.55 -6.78 -4.22
CA VAL A 172 16.52 -7.87 -4.40
C VAL A 172 17.70 -7.62 -3.47
N GLY A 173 17.48 -7.84 -2.19
CA GLY A 173 18.51 -7.74 -1.15
C GLY A 173 19.03 -9.11 -0.69
N ASP A 174 19.70 -9.10 0.45
CA ASP A 174 20.42 -10.26 0.97
C ASP A 174 19.54 -11.28 1.70
N GLY A 175 18.27 -10.94 1.96
CA GLY A 175 17.37 -11.84 2.69
C GLY A 175 15.92 -11.35 2.82
N PRO A 176 15.08 -12.15 3.49
CA PRO A 176 13.67 -11.82 3.65
C PRO A 176 13.48 -10.61 4.58
N LEU A 177 12.66 -9.67 4.13
CA LEU A 177 12.17 -8.56 4.94
C LEU A 177 10.87 -8.97 5.64
N PRO A 178 10.61 -8.52 6.87
CA PRO A 178 9.34 -8.80 7.54
C PRO A 178 8.14 -8.22 6.76
N MET A 179 7.05 -8.97 6.69
CA MET A 179 5.79 -8.46 6.11
C MET A 179 5.33 -7.20 6.84
N GLY A 180 4.92 -6.19 6.09
CA GLY A 180 4.52 -4.88 6.62
C GLY A 180 5.68 -3.98 7.03
N SER A 181 6.93 -4.43 6.90
CA SER A 181 8.09 -3.58 7.16
C SER A 181 8.22 -2.47 6.11
N THR A 182 8.74 -1.34 6.56
CA THR A 182 9.11 -0.21 5.70
C THR A 182 10.62 -0.18 5.55
N THR A 183 11.09 -0.21 4.32
CA THR A 183 12.53 -0.14 3.99
C THR A 183 12.76 1.04 3.03
N PRO A 184 13.72 1.94 3.34
CA PRO A 184 14.08 3.06 2.46
C PRO A 184 14.79 2.62 1.18
#